data_fa30efdbd51c0d074c8f26971b4bdd1a
#
_entry.id   fa30efdbd51c0d074c8f26971b4bdd1a
#
_cell.length_a   1.000
_cell.length_b   1.000
_cell.length_c   1.000
_cell.angle_alpha   90.00
_cell.angle_beta   90.00
_cell.angle_gamma   90.00
#
_symmetry.space_group_name_H-M   'P 1'
#
loop_
_entity.id
_entity.type
_entity.pdbx_description
1 polymer ?
#
loop_
_entity_poly.entity_id
_entity_poly.type
_entity_poly.pdbx_seq_one_letter_code
_entity_poly.pdbx_strand_id
1 'polypeptide(L)'
;MVRLAIFVILLYSLLPVLMLFLASLSSDSFMNDTFSRLWGINRYNLWGQVLGYFPRNLCCWPMLTALVVGGMISDDRKFGTSAIYFSRPVTRTDYTVMKYVSVAVVLGFVIVLSYFVYYTSAIVFNGEGWAYLVDTLPMFLGGLIAGILVVITYTSIGLALSSISQSRFFAAIAFLGVIYGTKLLALLIDSQFDSSILYVLSPYDSLAHIGQWLLGIEPNYDHPLAFSIVSMLLYNAASVGLLTYRVGSLEVTRE
;
A
#
# COMPACT_ATOMS: atom_id res chain seq x y z
N MET A 1 -20.53 -1.54 -2.44
CA MET A 1 -19.37 -0.72 -2.84
C MET A 1 -18.03 -1.42 -2.63
N VAL A 2 -17.69 -1.89 -1.41
CA VAL A 2 -16.39 -2.56 -1.15
C VAL A 2 -16.17 -3.79 -2.04
N ARG A 3 -17.17 -4.65 -2.24
CA ARG A 3 -17.07 -5.83 -3.12
C ARG A 3 -16.74 -5.45 -4.57
N LEU A 4 -17.37 -4.41 -5.07
CA LEU A 4 -17.11 -3.89 -6.42
C LEU A 4 -15.68 -3.30 -6.52
N ALA A 5 -15.24 -2.57 -5.51
CA ALA A 5 -13.88 -2.03 -5.46
C ALA A 5 -12.83 -3.15 -5.43
N ILE A 6 -13.04 -4.19 -4.62
CA ILE A 6 -12.16 -5.37 -4.60
C ILE A 6 -12.13 -6.03 -5.98
N PHE A 7 -13.28 -6.23 -6.60
CA PHE A 7 -13.36 -6.82 -7.94
C PHE A 7 -12.61 -5.99 -9.00
N VAL A 8 -12.81 -4.68 -9.01
CA VAL A 8 -12.11 -3.76 -9.93
C VAL A 8 -10.60 -3.81 -9.74
N ILE A 9 -10.14 -3.88 -8.49
CA ILE A 9 -8.71 -3.93 -8.19
C ILE A 9 -8.10 -5.27 -8.57
N LEU A 10 -8.80 -6.38 -8.31
CA LEU A 10 -8.35 -7.68 -8.77
C LEU A 10 -8.31 -7.74 -10.31
N LEU A 11 -9.28 -7.14 -10.98
CA LEU A 11 -9.27 -7.01 -12.44
C LEU A 11 -8.09 -6.16 -12.93
N TYR A 12 -7.84 -5.02 -12.29
CA TYR A 12 -6.69 -4.16 -12.59
C TYR A 12 -5.36 -4.88 -12.32
N SER A 13 -5.30 -5.74 -11.32
CA SER A 13 -4.12 -6.53 -11.01
C SER A 13 -3.81 -7.60 -12.06
N LEU A 14 -4.78 -7.97 -12.91
CA LEU A 14 -4.55 -8.86 -14.05
C LEU A 14 -3.88 -8.16 -15.25
N LEU A 15 -3.88 -6.84 -15.27
CA LEU A 15 -3.33 -6.07 -16.39
C LEU A 15 -1.82 -6.32 -16.60
N PRO A 16 -0.94 -6.31 -15.58
CA PRO A 16 0.46 -6.71 -15.72
C PRO A 16 0.65 -8.18 -16.10
N VAL A 17 -0.23 -9.08 -15.65
CA VAL A 17 -0.22 -10.49 -16.06
C VAL A 17 -0.47 -10.63 -17.55
N LEU A 18 -1.46 -9.87 -18.07
CA LEU A 18 -1.73 -9.82 -19.49
C LEU A 18 -0.53 -9.27 -20.28
N MET A 19 0.12 -8.24 -19.75
CA MET A 19 1.33 -7.67 -20.35
C MET A 19 2.48 -8.68 -20.41
N LEU A 20 2.69 -9.45 -19.32
CA LEU A 20 3.67 -10.55 -19.29
C LEU A 20 3.36 -11.61 -20.34
N PHE A 21 2.09 -12.01 -20.45
CA PHE A 21 1.65 -12.97 -21.44
C PHE A 21 1.90 -12.47 -22.87
N LEU A 22 1.54 -11.23 -23.17
CA LEU A 22 1.80 -10.62 -24.48
C LEU A 22 3.29 -10.52 -24.77
N ALA A 23 4.10 -10.16 -23.79
CA ALA A 23 5.56 -10.11 -23.94
C ALA A 23 6.17 -11.50 -24.19
N SER A 24 5.62 -12.56 -23.60
CA SER A 24 6.07 -13.94 -23.80
C SER A 24 5.73 -14.47 -25.21
N LEU A 25 4.65 -13.97 -25.81
CA LEU A 25 4.23 -14.35 -27.19
C LEU A 25 5.03 -13.62 -28.28
N SER A 26 5.60 -12.46 -27.96
CA SER A 26 6.35 -11.69 -28.94
C SER A 26 7.81 -12.13 -28.97
N SER A 27 8.16 -12.90 -29.99
CA SER A 27 9.57 -13.20 -30.35
C SER A 27 10.29 -12.02 -30.99
N ASP A 28 9.56 -10.95 -31.34
CA ASP A 28 10.09 -9.81 -32.08
C ASP A 28 10.70 -8.75 -31.18
N SER A 29 11.90 -8.31 -31.56
CA SER A 29 12.64 -7.20 -30.94
C SER A 29 11.82 -5.90 -30.84
N PHE A 30 10.90 -5.67 -31.78
CA PHE A 30 10.05 -4.48 -31.83
C PHE A 30 9.08 -4.37 -30.65
N MET A 31 8.43 -5.47 -30.27
CA MET A 31 7.52 -5.46 -29.11
C MET A 31 8.29 -5.32 -27.80
N ASN A 32 9.44 -6.00 -27.66
CA ASN A 32 10.32 -5.85 -26.51
C ASN A 32 10.84 -4.41 -26.38
N ASP A 33 11.23 -3.78 -27.50
CA ASP A 33 11.72 -2.40 -27.51
C ASP A 33 10.62 -1.39 -27.21
N THR A 34 9.39 -1.63 -27.69
CA THR A 34 8.23 -0.78 -27.45
C THR A 34 7.78 -0.87 -25.98
N PHE A 35 7.73 -2.06 -25.41
CA PHE A 35 7.39 -2.25 -23.99
C PHE A 35 8.50 -1.71 -23.07
N SER A 36 9.77 -1.86 -23.42
CA SER A 36 10.87 -1.29 -22.64
C SER A 36 10.86 0.24 -22.67
N ARG A 37 10.53 0.86 -23.80
CA ARG A 37 10.45 2.33 -23.93
C ARG A 37 9.22 2.93 -23.28
N LEU A 38 8.04 2.32 -23.43
CA LEU A 38 6.79 2.86 -22.90
C LEU A 38 6.60 2.59 -21.40
N TRP A 39 7.11 1.46 -20.91
CA TRP A 39 6.86 0.97 -19.54
C TRP A 39 8.12 0.68 -18.76
N GLY A 40 9.29 0.85 -19.36
CA GLY A 40 10.59 0.52 -18.76
C GLY A 40 10.76 -0.99 -18.51
N ILE A 41 10.05 -1.84 -19.24
CA ILE A 41 9.90 -3.27 -18.97
C ILE A 41 10.89 -4.05 -19.82
N ASN A 42 12.00 -4.44 -19.24
CA ASN A 42 12.92 -5.41 -19.84
C ASN A 42 12.53 -6.83 -19.39
N ARG A 43 12.67 -7.84 -20.29
CA ARG A 43 12.31 -9.24 -20.03
C ARG A 43 12.85 -9.79 -18.70
N TYR A 44 14.01 -9.33 -18.27
CA TYR A 44 14.65 -9.68 -16.99
C TYR A 44 14.30 -8.72 -15.85
N ASN A 45 13.85 -7.50 -16.17
CA ASN A 45 13.62 -6.43 -15.20
C ASN A 45 12.13 -6.14 -14.97
N LEU A 46 11.25 -6.84 -15.71
CA LEU A 46 9.81 -6.68 -15.63
C LEU A 46 9.31 -6.79 -14.18
N TRP A 47 9.86 -7.73 -13.46
CA TRP A 47 9.53 -8.01 -12.06
C TRP A 47 10.05 -6.96 -11.13
N GLY A 48 11.30 -6.64 -11.29
CA GLY A 48 11.92 -5.60 -10.51
C GLY A 48 11.15 -4.30 -10.65
N GLN A 49 10.76 -3.96 -11.85
CA GLN A 49 10.03 -2.70 -12.09
C GLN A 49 8.56 -2.78 -11.68
N VAL A 50 7.85 -3.86 -12.01
CA VAL A 50 6.46 -4.03 -11.56
C VAL A 50 6.37 -4.08 -10.03
N LEU A 51 7.29 -4.75 -9.37
CA LEU A 51 7.32 -4.84 -7.91
C LEU A 51 7.98 -3.62 -7.26
N GLY A 52 8.99 -3.03 -7.87
CA GLY A 52 9.56 -1.75 -7.41
C GLY A 52 8.60 -0.58 -7.60
N TYR A 53 7.73 -0.68 -8.60
CA TYR A 53 6.58 0.21 -8.74
C TYR A 53 5.35 -0.27 -7.95
N PHE A 54 5.40 -1.43 -7.31
CA PHE A 54 4.30 -2.03 -6.59
C PHE A 54 3.64 -1.08 -5.58
N PRO A 55 4.35 -0.37 -4.69
CA PRO A 55 3.74 0.66 -3.89
C PRO A 55 3.35 1.91 -4.69
N ARG A 56 3.99 2.16 -5.84
CA ARG A 56 3.94 3.41 -6.59
C ARG A 56 2.88 3.44 -7.69
N ASN A 57 2.73 2.35 -8.46
CA ASN A 57 1.82 2.32 -9.62
C ASN A 57 0.40 1.90 -9.29
N LEU A 58 0.16 1.40 -8.11
CA LEU A 58 -1.17 0.98 -7.73
C LEU A 58 -1.93 2.16 -7.11
N CYS A 59 -2.27 3.15 -7.92
CA CYS A 59 -3.18 4.22 -7.52
C CYS A 59 -4.47 3.68 -6.90
N CYS A 60 -4.85 2.45 -7.25
CA CYS A 60 -6.03 1.76 -6.72
C CYS A 60 -5.89 1.33 -5.25
N TRP A 61 -4.67 1.05 -4.76
CA TRP A 61 -4.48 0.61 -3.37
C TRP A 61 -4.85 1.66 -2.34
N PRO A 62 -4.40 2.91 -2.45
CA PRO A 62 -4.87 3.96 -1.56
C PRO A 62 -6.37 4.20 -1.66
N MET A 63 -6.96 4.13 -2.86
CA MET A 63 -8.41 4.26 -3.04
C MET A 63 -9.19 3.12 -2.37
N LEU A 64 -8.73 1.87 -2.53
CA LEU A 64 -9.33 0.74 -1.83
C LEU A 64 -9.25 0.93 -0.31
N THR A 65 -8.06 1.30 0.18
CA THR A 65 -7.85 1.53 1.60
C THR A 65 -8.80 2.61 2.11
N ALA A 66 -8.92 3.74 1.40
CA ALA A 66 -9.84 4.81 1.75
C ALA A 66 -11.29 4.32 1.87
N LEU A 67 -11.74 3.46 0.95
CA LEU A 67 -13.10 2.88 0.95
C LEU A 67 -13.31 1.89 2.10
N VAL A 68 -12.30 1.07 2.39
CA VAL A 68 -12.38 0.05 3.46
C VAL A 68 -12.33 0.72 4.83
N VAL A 69 -11.37 1.63 5.02
CA VAL A 69 -11.07 2.20 6.35
C VAL A 69 -12.00 3.35 6.69
N GLY A 70 -12.48 4.10 5.68
CA GLY A 70 -13.27 5.32 5.90
C GLY A 70 -14.42 5.14 6.90
N GLY A 71 -15.17 4.03 6.82
CA GLY A 71 -16.30 3.76 7.69
C GLY A 71 -16.00 2.98 8.97
N MET A 72 -14.77 2.45 9.15
CA MET A 72 -14.52 1.42 10.20
C MET A 72 -14.70 1.91 11.63
N ILE A 73 -14.32 3.15 11.92
CA ILE A 73 -14.49 3.77 13.25
C ILE A 73 -15.45 4.95 13.19
N SER A 74 -15.41 5.72 12.09
CA SER A 74 -16.29 6.89 11.92
C SER A 74 -17.79 6.52 11.92
N ASP A 75 -18.17 5.39 11.31
CA ASP A 75 -19.54 4.91 11.32
C ASP A 75 -19.95 4.41 12.73
N ASP A 76 -19.05 3.71 13.44
CA ASP A 76 -19.32 3.27 14.81
C ASP A 76 -19.60 4.46 15.76
N ARG A 77 -18.88 5.55 15.55
CA ARG A 77 -19.13 6.81 16.30
C ARG A 77 -20.45 7.45 15.90
N LYS A 78 -20.69 7.56 14.60
CA LYS A 78 -21.90 8.22 14.06
C LYS A 78 -23.18 7.51 14.49
N PHE A 79 -23.19 6.19 14.52
CA PHE A 79 -24.36 5.39 14.87
C PHE A 79 -24.41 4.98 16.35
N GLY A 80 -23.43 5.41 17.14
CA GLY A 80 -23.38 5.06 18.58
C GLY A 80 -23.12 3.58 18.84
N THR A 81 -22.69 2.80 17.84
CA THR A 81 -22.45 1.36 18.00
C THR A 81 -21.25 1.06 18.90
N SER A 82 -20.35 2.01 19.10
CA SER A 82 -19.28 1.93 20.09
C SER A 82 -19.83 1.67 21.49
N ALA A 83 -20.99 2.24 21.83
CA ALA A 83 -21.66 2.01 23.11
C ALA A 83 -22.08 0.54 23.32
N ILE A 84 -22.46 -0.14 22.24
CA ILE A 84 -22.85 -1.56 22.28
C ILE A 84 -21.63 -2.45 22.50
N TYR A 85 -20.50 -2.12 21.87
CA TYR A 85 -19.24 -2.87 22.06
C TYR A 85 -18.75 -2.77 23.51
N PHE A 86 -18.75 -1.57 24.08
CA PHE A 86 -18.28 -1.34 25.45
C PHE A 86 -19.30 -1.71 26.53
N SER A 87 -20.53 -2.10 26.19
CA SER A 87 -21.48 -2.74 27.15
C SER A 87 -21.14 -4.19 27.46
N ARG A 88 -20.26 -4.80 26.64
CA ARG A 88 -19.69 -6.14 26.85
C ARG A 88 -18.31 -6.03 27.49
N PRO A 89 -17.73 -7.10 28.05
CA PRO A 89 -16.40 -7.09 28.63
C PRO A 89 -15.31 -7.05 27.54
N VAL A 90 -15.39 -6.07 26.63
CA VAL A 90 -14.42 -5.81 25.55
C VAL A 90 -13.58 -4.62 25.98
N THR A 91 -12.27 -4.81 26.07
CA THR A 91 -11.35 -3.72 26.40
C THR A 91 -11.12 -2.81 25.18
N ARG A 92 -10.63 -1.59 25.44
CA ARG A 92 -10.26 -0.62 24.38
C ARG A 92 -9.22 -1.22 23.42
N THR A 93 -8.28 -1.95 23.99
CA THR A 93 -7.22 -2.63 23.23
C THR A 93 -7.81 -3.69 22.32
N ASP A 94 -8.73 -4.52 22.82
CA ASP A 94 -9.39 -5.54 22.01
C ASP A 94 -10.16 -4.93 20.85
N TYR A 95 -10.91 -3.86 21.09
CA TYR A 95 -11.61 -3.14 20.02
C TYR A 95 -10.65 -2.62 18.96
N THR A 96 -9.57 -1.95 19.39
CA THR A 96 -8.57 -1.39 18.46
C THR A 96 -7.89 -2.49 17.66
N VAL A 97 -7.46 -3.57 18.32
CA VAL A 97 -6.80 -4.71 17.66
C VAL A 97 -7.75 -5.39 16.68
N MET A 98 -9.00 -5.65 17.07
CA MET A 98 -9.98 -6.27 16.16
C MET A 98 -10.22 -5.42 14.91
N LYS A 99 -10.36 -4.10 15.05
CA LYS A 99 -10.52 -3.20 13.90
C LYS A 99 -9.26 -3.17 13.01
N TYR A 100 -8.09 -3.13 13.64
CA TYR A 100 -6.81 -3.15 12.94
C TYR A 100 -6.65 -4.45 12.14
N VAL A 101 -6.82 -5.60 12.79
CA VAL A 101 -6.70 -6.91 12.14
C VAL A 101 -7.72 -7.08 11.02
N SER A 102 -8.97 -6.65 11.23
CA SER A 102 -10.02 -6.74 10.20
C SER A 102 -9.63 -6.00 8.93
N VAL A 103 -9.10 -4.77 9.05
CA VAL A 103 -8.64 -3.99 7.89
C VAL A 103 -7.38 -4.61 7.28
N ALA A 104 -6.41 -4.96 8.12
CA ALA A 104 -5.14 -5.55 7.67
C ALA A 104 -5.34 -6.86 6.90
N VAL A 105 -6.29 -7.71 7.35
CA VAL A 105 -6.62 -8.96 6.64
C VAL A 105 -7.23 -8.67 5.27
N VAL A 106 -8.17 -7.73 5.17
CA VAL A 106 -8.80 -7.38 3.88
C VAL A 106 -7.76 -6.80 2.91
N LEU A 107 -6.96 -5.84 3.37
CA LEU A 107 -5.92 -5.24 2.54
C LEU A 107 -4.81 -6.24 2.21
N GLY A 108 -4.37 -7.02 3.20
CA GLY A 108 -3.35 -8.04 3.03
C GLY A 108 -3.77 -9.10 2.02
N PHE A 109 -5.02 -9.58 2.12
CA PHE A 109 -5.54 -10.54 1.15
C PHE A 109 -5.46 -9.99 -0.28
N VAL A 110 -5.92 -8.77 -0.51
CA VAL A 110 -5.90 -8.19 -1.85
C VAL A 110 -4.45 -7.93 -2.31
N ILE A 111 -3.61 -7.32 -1.47
CA ILE A 111 -2.23 -6.95 -1.81
C ILE A 111 -1.35 -8.19 -2.04
N VAL A 112 -1.33 -9.10 -1.08
CA VAL A 112 -0.49 -10.30 -1.13
C VAL A 112 -0.95 -11.25 -2.24
N LEU A 113 -2.27 -11.40 -2.43
CA LEU A 113 -2.80 -12.25 -3.51
C LEU A 113 -2.40 -11.70 -4.88
N SER A 114 -2.55 -10.40 -5.11
CA SER A 114 -2.13 -9.79 -6.38
C SER A 114 -0.65 -9.98 -6.63
N TYR A 115 0.17 -9.78 -5.61
CA TYR A 115 1.61 -10.00 -5.69
C TYR A 115 1.94 -11.47 -6.03
N PHE A 116 1.27 -12.41 -5.36
CA PHE A 116 1.45 -13.83 -5.63
C PHE A 116 1.06 -14.21 -7.06
N VAL A 117 -0.05 -13.67 -7.57
CA VAL A 117 -0.49 -13.86 -8.95
C VAL A 117 0.54 -13.34 -9.95
N TYR A 118 1.14 -12.17 -9.69
CA TYR A 118 2.20 -11.64 -10.55
C TYR A 118 3.43 -12.55 -10.57
N TYR A 119 3.90 -12.94 -9.40
CA TYR A 119 5.09 -13.78 -9.30
C TYR A 119 4.91 -15.15 -9.97
N THR A 120 3.79 -15.81 -9.71
CA THR A 120 3.48 -17.10 -10.36
C THR A 120 3.36 -16.97 -11.86
N SER A 121 2.76 -15.88 -12.35
CA SER A 121 2.66 -15.62 -13.79
C SER A 121 4.04 -15.46 -14.43
N ALA A 122 5.01 -14.82 -13.75
CA ALA A 122 6.35 -14.69 -14.29
C ALA A 122 7.09 -16.01 -14.38
N ILE A 123 6.96 -16.82 -13.35
CA ILE A 123 7.58 -18.16 -13.40
C ILE A 123 7.07 -18.95 -14.62
N VAL A 124 5.76 -18.83 -14.89
CA VAL A 124 5.13 -19.54 -16.03
C VAL A 124 5.57 -18.97 -17.38
N PHE A 125 5.61 -17.63 -17.50
CA PHE A 125 5.84 -16.99 -18.79
C PHE A 125 7.31 -16.77 -19.14
N ASN A 126 8.22 -16.87 -18.14
CA ASN A 126 9.65 -16.71 -18.42
C ASN A 126 10.29 -17.95 -19.10
N GLY A 127 9.65 -19.10 -19.04
CA GLY A 127 10.13 -20.31 -19.70
C GLY A 127 11.29 -21.04 -18.99
N GLU A 128 11.89 -20.47 -17.95
CA GLU A 128 12.99 -21.07 -17.18
C GLU A 128 12.51 -21.90 -15.98
N GLY A 129 11.23 -21.82 -15.66
CA GLY A 129 10.57 -22.65 -14.66
C GLY A 129 11.21 -22.58 -13.27
N TRP A 130 11.74 -23.71 -12.81
CA TRP A 130 12.29 -23.85 -11.45
C TRP A 130 13.58 -23.05 -11.23
N ALA A 131 14.43 -22.92 -12.24
CA ALA A 131 15.65 -22.12 -12.14
C ALA A 131 15.33 -20.65 -11.85
N TYR A 132 14.36 -20.10 -12.57
CA TYR A 132 13.90 -18.71 -12.33
C TYR A 132 13.36 -18.51 -10.92
N LEU A 133 12.62 -19.49 -10.38
CA LEU A 133 12.08 -19.39 -9.01
C LEU A 133 13.22 -19.31 -7.98
N VAL A 134 14.27 -20.13 -8.12
CA VAL A 134 15.40 -20.14 -7.19
C VAL A 134 16.17 -18.83 -7.26
N ASP A 135 16.44 -18.33 -8.45
CA ASP A 135 17.22 -17.12 -8.66
C ASP A 135 16.47 -15.86 -8.19
N THR A 136 15.13 -15.84 -8.30
CA THR A 136 14.32 -14.69 -7.92
C THR A 136 13.68 -14.80 -6.53
N LEU A 137 13.95 -15.85 -5.77
CA LEU A 137 13.42 -16.06 -4.43
C LEU A 137 13.69 -14.87 -3.47
N PRO A 138 14.90 -14.27 -3.43
CA PRO A 138 15.15 -13.10 -2.58
C PRO A 138 14.25 -11.92 -2.94
N MET A 139 14.03 -11.67 -4.25
CA MET A 139 13.13 -10.64 -4.74
C MET A 139 11.68 -10.91 -4.34
N PHE A 140 11.24 -12.16 -4.41
CA PHE A 140 9.91 -12.56 -3.96
C PHE A 140 9.70 -12.26 -2.46
N LEU A 141 10.65 -12.66 -1.63
CA LEU A 141 10.58 -12.39 -0.19
C LEU A 141 10.62 -10.87 0.10
N GLY A 142 11.47 -10.13 -0.60
CA GLY A 142 11.53 -8.67 -0.50
C GLY A 142 10.19 -8.01 -0.83
N GLY A 143 9.54 -8.44 -1.90
CA GLY A 143 8.22 -7.95 -2.29
C GLY A 143 7.10 -8.30 -1.30
N LEU A 144 7.13 -9.49 -0.70
CA LEU A 144 6.20 -9.85 0.38
C LEU A 144 6.35 -8.92 1.59
N ILE A 145 7.59 -8.68 2.02
CA ILE A 145 7.89 -7.75 3.13
C ILE A 145 7.39 -6.34 2.78
N ALA A 146 7.69 -5.86 1.57
CA ALA A 146 7.21 -4.57 1.09
C ALA A 146 5.67 -4.49 1.10
N GLY A 147 4.98 -5.52 0.63
CA GLY A 147 3.52 -5.61 0.67
C GLY A 147 2.95 -5.57 2.10
N ILE A 148 3.57 -6.28 3.04
CA ILE A 148 3.18 -6.26 4.46
C ILE A 148 3.39 -4.86 5.05
N LEU A 149 4.48 -4.17 4.73
CA LEU A 149 4.74 -2.80 5.18
C LEU A 149 3.67 -1.82 4.66
N VAL A 150 3.24 -1.97 3.39
CA VAL A 150 2.13 -1.19 2.83
C VAL A 150 0.85 -1.43 3.61
N VAL A 151 0.51 -2.70 3.89
CA VAL A 151 -0.70 -3.06 4.66
C VAL A 151 -0.67 -2.44 6.05
N ILE A 152 0.44 -2.57 6.77
CA ILE A 152 0.60 -2.02 8.12
C ILE A 152 0.44 -0.50 8.08
N THR A 153 1.15 0.18 7.20
CA THR A 153 1.17 1.65 7.14
C THR A 153 -0.20 2.21 6.73
N TYR A 154 -0.81 1.65 5.69
CA TYR A 154 -2.11 2.13 5.22
C TYR A 154 -3.23 1.85 6.23
N THR A 155 -3.17 0.71 6.90
CA THR A 155 -4.11 0.38 7.99
C THR A 155 -3.95 1.35 9.15
N SER A 156 -2.72 1.62 9.59
CA SER A 156 -2.44 2.53 10.70
C SER A 156 -2.94 3.94 10.43
N ILE A 157 -2.51 4.54 9.30
CA ILE A 157 -2.89 5.90 8.90
C ILE A 157 -4.42 5.98 8.71
N GLY A 158 -4.98 5.01 8.00
CA GLY A 158 -6.40 5.01 7.70
C GLY A 158 -7.28 4.92 8.94
N LEU A 159 -7.00 4.00 9.87
CA LEU A 159 -7.77 3.87 11.12
C LEU A 159 -7.59 5.09 12.03
N ALA A 160 -6.38 5.66 12.10
CA ALA A 160 -6.16 6.90 12.83
C ALA A 160 -7.04 8.03 12.31
N LEU A 161 -7.09 8.25 11.00
CA LEU A 161 -7.93 9.26 10.37
C LEU A 161 -9.43 8.95 10.50
N SER A 162 -9.83 7.68 10.40
CA SER A 162 -11.20 7.25 10.65
C SER A 162 -11.63 7.52 12.10
N SER A 163 -10.71 7.41 13.07
CA SER A 163 -10.99 7.67 14.49
C SER A 163 -11.27 9.14 14.80
N ILE A 164 -10.71 10.07 14.01
CA ILE A 164 -10.91 11.52 14.19
C ILE A 164 -12.13 11.99 13.42
N SER A 165 -12.41 11.38 12.27
CA SER A 165 -13.43 11.84 11.33
C SER A 165 -14.84 11.56 11.82
N GLN A 166 -15.76 12.45 11.48
CA GLN A 166 -17.19 12.31 11.81
C GLN A 166 -17.98 11.54 10.74
N SER A 167 -17.41 11.35 9.54
CA SER A 167 -18.05 10.59 8.48
C SER A 167 -17.02 9.81 7.66
N ARG A 168 -17.51 8.72 7.04
CA ARG A 168 -16.69 7.88 6.17
C ARG A 168 -16.03 8.64 5.02
N PHE A 169 -16.71 9.63 4.45
CA PHE A 169 -16.19 10.41 3.33
C PHE A 169 -15.02 11.30 3.76
N PHE A 170 -15.16 11.97 4.90
CA PHE A 170 -14.06 12.77 5.44
C PHE A 170 -12.85 11.93 5.79
N ALA A 171 -13.04 10.76 6.38
CA ALA A 171 -11.95 9.84 6.67
C ALA A 171 -11.25 9.36 5.39
N ALA A 172 -12.01 9.00 4.36
CA ALA A 172 -11.47 8.57 3.08
C ALA A 172 -10.70 9.68 2.37
N ILE A 173 -11.27 10.90 2.31
CA ILE A 173 -10.62 12.06 1.71
C ILE A 173 -9.37 12.46 2.48
N ALA A 174 -9.42 12.46 3.82
CA ALA A 174 -8.26 12.76 4.65
C ALA A 174 -7.12 11.74 4.42
N PHE A 175 -7.46 10.45 4.31
CA PHE A 175 -6.48 9.42 3.99
C PHE A 175 -5.82 9.66 2.62
N LEU A 176 -6.61 9.89 1.58
CA LEU A 176 -6.10 10.19 0.24
C LEU A 176 -5.29 11.50 0.24
N GLY A 177 -5.73 12.51 1.02
CA GLY A 177 -5.01 13.75 1.22
C GLY A 177 -3.64 13.55 1.87
N VAL A 178 -3.52 12.68 2.85
CA VAL A 178 -2.21 12.34 3.45
C VAL A 178 -1.34 11.62 2.43
N ILE A 179 -1.85 10.61 1.73
CA ILE A 179 -1.03 9.81 0.80
C ILE A 179 -0.63 10.60 -0.45
N TYR A 180 -1.60 11.21 -1.13
CA TYR A 180 -1.32 11.91 -2.39
C TYR A 180 -0.97 13.37 -2.19
N GLY A 181 -1.51 14.03 -1.17
CA GLY A 181 -1.23 15.43 -0.88
C GLY A 181 0.24 15.65 -0.48
N THR A 182 0.79 14.80 0.39
CA THR A 182 2.21 14.88 0.76
C THR A 182 3.12 14.59 -0.43
N LYS A 183 2.75 13.64 -1.30
CA LYS A 183 3.47 13.37 -2.54
C LYS A 183 3.43 14.56 -3.49
N LEU A 184 2.25 15.17 -3.68
CA LEU A 184 2.10 16.33 -4.57
C LEU A 184 2.92 17.51 -4.06
N LEU A 185 2.93 17.74 -2.75
CA LEU A 185 3.75 18.77 -2.12
C LEU A 185 5.25 18.49 -2.34
N ALA A 186 5.70 17.27 -2.15
CA ALA A 186 7.09 16.88 -2.38
C ALA A 186 7.48 17.12 -3.84
N LEU A 187 6.63 16.74 -4.79
CA LEU A 187 6.85 16.92 -6.22
C LEU A 187 6.90 18.41 -6.63
N LEU A 188 6.02 19.25 -6.06
CA LEU A 188 6.02 20.69 -6.33
C LEU A 188 7.30 21.35 -5.83
N ILE A 189 7.79 20.95 -4.66
CA ILE A 189 9.00 21.54 -4.09
C ILE A 189 10.25 21.01 -4.83
N ASP A 190 10.28 19.73 -5.16
CA ASP A 190 11.35 19.14 -5.95
C ASP A 190 11.51 19.87 -7.30
N SER A 191 10.39 20.16 -7.97
CA SER A 191 10.39 20.91 -9.23
C SER A 191 10.96 22.33 -9.14
N GLN A 192 11.00 22.93 -7.94
CA GLN A 192 11.49 24.28 -7.70
C GLN A 192 12.93 24.31 -7.17
N PHE A 193 13.30 23.33 -6.37
CA PHE A 193 14.56 23.32 -5.60
C PHE A 193 15.49 22.17 -5.96
N ASP A 194 15.10 21.32 -6.90
CA ASP A 194 15.87 20.13 -7.35
C ASP A 194 16.35 19.28 -6.15
N SER A 195 15.45 19.06 -5.20
CA SER A 195 15.75 18.38 -3.94
C SER A 195 14.79 17.24 -3.65
N SER A 196 15.28 16.02 -3.81
CA SER A 196 14.51 14.80 -3.56
C SER A 196 14.26 14.49 -2.07
N ILE A 197 14.86 15.24 -1.13
CA ILE A 197 14.79 14.95 0.30
C ILE A 197 13.36 15.04 0.85
N LEU A 198 12.50 15.85 0.25
CA LEU A 198 11.13 16.04 0.70
C LEU A 198 10.20 14.86 0.39
N TYR A 199 10.61 13.95 -0.49
CA TYR A 199 9.90 12.69 -0.70
C TYR A 199 9.88 11.81 0.57
N VAL A 200 10.79 12.05 1.50
CA VAL A 200 10.78 11.41 2.84
C VAL A 200 9.49 11.71 3.61
N LEU A 201 8.88 12.89 3.40
CA LEU A 201 7.62 13.26 4.04
C LEU A 201 6.39 12.56 3.42
N SER A 202 6.54 11.96 2.26
CA SER A 202 5.48 11.23 1.59
C SER A 202 5.49 9.75 2.03
N PRO A 203 4.45 9.25 2.72
CA PRO A 203 4.36 7.83 3.05
C PRO A 203 4.39 6.94 1.82
N TYR A 204 3.83 7.43 0.72
CA TYR A 204 3.81 6.74 -0.55
C TYR A 204 5.22 6.54 -1.13
N ASP A 205 6.02 7.60 -1.16
CA ASP A 205 7.37 7.58 -1.74
C ASP A 205 8.36 6.88 -0.81
N SER A 206 8.23 7.05 0.51
CA SER A 206 9.04 6.33 1.50
C SER A 206 8.80 4.82 1.44
N LEU A 207 7.55 4.37 1.28
CA LEU A 207 7.24 2.95 1.04
C LEU A 207 7.81 2.44 -0.28
N ALA A 208 7.77 3.28 -1.35
CA ALA A 208 8.34 2.93 -2.64
C ALA A 208 9.86 2.77 -2.55
N HIS A 209 10.55 3.67 -1.85
CA HIS A 209 12.01 3.60 -1.65
C HIS A 209 12.42 2.33 -0.88
N ILE A 210 11.73 2.04 0.23
CA ILE A 210 11.96 0.81 1.01
C ILE A 210 11.67 -0.43 0.14
N GLY A 211 10.58 -0.41 -0.62
CA GLY A 211 10.20 -1.50 -1.52
C GLY A 211 11.25 -1.74 -2.61
N GLN A 212 11.77 -0.70 -3.25
CA GLN A 212 12.83 -0.79 -4.24
C GLN A 212 14.11 -1.40 -3.66
N TRP A 213 14.50 -0.97 -2.47
CA TRP A 213 15.64 -1.54 -1.77
C TRP A 213 15.45 -3.02 -1.44
N LEU A 214 14.28 -3.42 -0.94
CA LEU A 214 13.96 -4.82 -0.62
C LEU A 214 13.96 -5.72 -1.85
N LEU A 215 13.65 -5.17 -3.02
CA LEU A 215 13.62 -5.87 -4.29
C LEU A 215 14.98 -5.86 -5.00
N GLY A 216 15.99 -5.17 -4.44
CA GLY A 216 17.31 -5.04 -5.07
C GLY A 216 17.29 -4.19 -6.34
N ILE A 217 16.34 -3.27 -6.47
CA ILE A 217 16.19 -2.37 -7.62
C ILE A 217 16.86 -1.04 -7.30
N GLU A 218 17.42 -0.42 -8.32
CA GLU A 218 18.00 0.91 -8.19
C GLU A 218 16.94 1.92 -7.72
N PRO A 219 17.16 2.58 -6.57
CA PRO A 219 16.20 3.50 -6.01
C PRO A 219 16.07 4.76 -6.88
N ASN A 220 14.85 5.25 -7.04
CA ASN A 220 14.59 6.51 -7.75
C ASN A 220 14.76 7.76 -6.85
N TYR A 221 15.42 7.62 -5.72
CA TYR A 221 15.54 8.66 -4.70
C TYR A 221 17.00 8.82 -4.27
N ASP A 222 17.49 10.07 -4.22
CA ASP A 222 18.87 10.36 -3.88
C ASP A 222 19.14 10.43 -2.37
N HIS A 223 18.07 10.46 -1.54
CA HIS A 223 18.22 10.51 -0.10
C HIS A 223 18.52 9.13 0.51
N PRO A 224 19.23 9.07 1.66
CA PRO A 224 19.53 7.82 2.34
C PRO A 224 18.27 7.03 2.73
N LEU A 225 18.31 5.71 2.55
CA LEU A 225 17.21 4.80 2.90
C LEU A 225 16.75 4.94 4.36
N ALA A 226 17.71 5.23 5.27
CA ALA A 226 17.42 5.42 6.70
C ALA A 226 16.35 6.49 6.94
N PHE A 227 16.31 7.55 6.15
CA PHE A 227 15.29 8.61 6.28
C PHE A 227 13.89 8.10 5.95
N SER A 228 13.75 7.28 4.90
CA SER A 228 12.48 6.65 4.56
C SER A 228 12.01 5.67 5.64
N ILE A 229 12.92 4.89 6.23
CA ILE A 229 12.59 3.98 7.33
C ILE A 229 12.13 4.76 8.57
N VAL A 230 12.87 5.81 8.97
CA VAL A 230 12.50 6.65 10.10
C VAL A 230 11.16 7.33 9.87
N SER A 231 10.93 7.88 8.68
CA SER A 231 9.65 8.47 8.29
C SER A 231 8.50 7.48 8.46
N MET A 232 8.66 6.25 7.97
CA MET A 232 7.64 5.21 8.10
C MET A 232 7.38 4.80 9.55
N LEU A 233 8.42 4.68 10.36
CA LEU A 233 8.27 4.41 11.79
C LEU A 233 7.50 5.54 12.49
N LEU A 234 7.81 6.79 12.17
CA LEU A 234 7.11 7.96 12.74
C LEU A 234 5.64 8.00 12.32
N TYR A 235 5.34 7.77 11.04
CA TYR A 235 3.95 7.70 10.57
C TYR A 235 3.16 6.60 11.28
N ASN A 236 3.71 5.40 11.39
CA ASN A 236 3.05 4.29 12.07
C ASN A 236 2.89 4.57 13.57
N ALA A 237 3.93 5.03 14.25
CA ALA A 237 3.88 5.35 15.68
C ALA A 237 2.88 6.47 15.99
N ALA A 238 2.90 7.56 15.22
CA ALA A 238 1.95 8.66 15.36
C ALA A 238 0.51 8.21 15.10
N SER A 239 0.30 7.39 14.06
CA SER A 239 -1.03 6.88 13.70
C SER A 239 -1.59 5.94 14.77
N VAL A 240 -0.80 4.99 15.25
CA VAL A 240 -1.22 4.08 16.31
C VAL A 240 -1.44 4.83 17.64
N GLY A 241 -0.56 5.77 17.98
CA GLY A 241 -0.71 6.63 19.16
C GLY A 241 -2.00 7.46 19.11
N LEU A 242 -2.29 8.06 17.96
CA LEU A 242 -3.52 8.82 17.75
C LEU A 242 -4.77 7.94 17.83
N LEU A 243 -4.71 6.75 17.23
CA LEU A 243 -5.80 5.77 17.26
C LEU A 243 -6.12 5.34 18.68
N THR A 244 -5.11 4.94 19.45
CA THR A 244 -5.27 4.49 20.84
C THR A 244 -5.78 5.62 21.77
N TYR A 245 -5.24 6.82 21.60
CA TYR A 245 -5.71 8.01 22.32
C TYR A 245 -7.19 8.30 22.05
N ARG A 246 -7.60 8.28 20.79
CA ARG A 246 -8.97 8.57 20.38
C ARG A 246 -9.97 7.50 20.81
N VAL A 247 -9.62 6.23 20.70
CA VAL A 247 -10.46 5.14 21.21
C VAL A 247 -10.62 5.27 22.72
N GLY A 248 -9.56 5.68 23.44
CA GLY A 248 -9.62 5.98 24.87
C GLY A 248 -10.64 7.07 25.23
N SER A 249 -10.78 8.10 24.41
CA SER A 249 -11.72 9.21 24.65
C SER A 249 -13.19 8.85 24.38
N LEU A 250 -13.48 7.77 23.65
CA LEU A 250 -14.86 7.35 23.35
C LEU A 250 -15.62 6.80 24.56
N GLU A 251 -14.90 6.37 25.58
CA GLU A 251 -15.51 5.79 26.81
C GLU A 251 -15.78 6.86 27.87
N VAL A 252 -14.97 7.92 27.91
CA VAL A 252 -15.08 9.00 28.91
C VAL A 252 -16.32 9.89 28.70
N THR A 253 -16.92 9.88 27.53
CA THR A 253 -18.15 10.65 27.23
C THR A 253 -19.42 10.05 27.86
N ARG A 254 -19.27 9.10 28.80
CA ARG A 254 -20.36 8.38 29.49
C ARG A 254 -20.64 8.86 30.91
N GLU A 255 -19.84 9.75 31.46
CA GLU A 255 -20.10 10.44 32.70
C GLU A 255 -20.69 11.85 32.42
#